data_8d17114ab6e8c69f5f546ba142f5a962
#
_entry.id   8d17114ab6e8c69f5f546ba142f5a962
#
_cell.length_a   1.000
_cell.length_b   1.000
_cell.length_c   1.000
_cell.angle_alpha   90.00
_cell.angle_beta   90.00
_cell.angle_gamma   90.00
#
_symmetry.space_group_name_H-M   'P 1'
#
loop_
_entity.id
_entity.type
_entity.pdbx_description
1 polymer ?
#
loop_
_entity_poly.entity_id
_entity_poly.type
_entity_poly.pdbx_seq_one_letter_code
_entity_poly.pdbx_strand_id
1 'polypeptide(L)'
;MPSLSVSHQQQQQQSDCLAASASMVLEYLHIRVDYKRLIRLLRVGPIGTAFGNLAELRRLGVTVLIESGTSADVRRFLASGLPVIVFLDTAELAYWKYEHTDHAAVVIGIDEQNVRLNDPEFREAPQVCSIGEFELAWLEKD
;
A
#
# COMPACT_ATOMS: atom_id res chain seq x y z
N MET A 1 5.20 0.64 -18.63
CA MET A 1 6.01 1.19 -17.52
C MET A 1 6.55 0.06 -16.68
N PRO A 2 7.85 0.01 -16.42
CA PRO A 2 8.40 -1.01 -15.54
C PRO A 2 7.99 -0.73 -14.09
N SER A 3 7.86 -1.80 -13.33
CA SER A 3 7.55 -1.70 -11.90
C SER A 3 8.76 -1.18 -11.13
N LEU A 4 8.51 -0.48 -10.03
CA LEU A 4 9.56 -0.09 -9.10
C LEU A 4 10.06 -1.32 -8.36
N SER A 5 11.36 -1.32 -8.02
CA SER A 5 11.99 -2.43 -7.32
C SER A 5 11.76 -2.34 -5.82
N VAL A 6 10.53 -2.54 -5.41
CA VAL A 6 10.14 -2.57 -3.98
C VAL A 6 10.09 -4.02 -3.54
N SER A 7 10.93 -4.39 -2.58
CA SER A 7 10.92 -5.76 -2.06
C SER A 7 9.63 -6.03 -1.32
N HIS A 8 8.99 -7.15 -1.66
CA HIS A 8 7.71 -7.54 -1.06
C HIS A 8 7.92 -8.04 0.37
N GLN A 9 7.02 -7.65 1.26
CA GLN A 9 6.96 -8.16 2.63
C GLN A 9 5.54 -8.59 2.94
N GLN A 10 5.38 -9.83 3.39
CA GLN A 10 4.08 -10.32 3.83
C GLN A 10 3.83 -9.84 5.27
N GLN A 11 2.60 -9.44 5.56
CA GLN A 11 2.24 -9.05 6.92
C GLN A 11 2.35 -10.24 7.88
N GLN A 12 2.70 -9.95 9.12
CA GLN A 12 2.92 -11.00 10.13
C GLN A 12 1.62 -11.39 10.82
N GLN A 13 0.69 -10.45 10.93
CA GLN A 13 -0.62 -10.65 11.54
C GLN A 13 -1.69 -10.05 10.65
N GLN A 14 -2.94 -10.43 10.88
CA GLN A 14 -4.06 -9.99 10.04
C GLN A 14 -4.29 -8.48 10.08
N SER A 15 -3.93 -7.83 11.17
CA SER A 15 -4.11 -6.38 11.34
C SER A 15 -2.94 -5.53 10.84
N ASP A 16 -1.91 -6.15 10.26
CA ASP A 16 -0.62 -5.49 9.99
C ASP A 16 -0.48 -4.91 8.58
N CYS A 17 -1.52 -4.90 7.75
CA CYS A 17 -1.37 -4.51 6.35
C CYS A 17 -0.73 -3.13 6.17
N LEU A 18 -1.11 -2.16 6.99
CA LEU A 18 -0.56 -0.81 6.89
C LEU A 18 0.91 -0.77 7.32
N ALA A 19 1.24 -1.47 8.40
CA ALA A 19 2.63 -1.53 8.88
C ALA A 19 3.53 -2.23 7.87
N ALA A 20 3.07 -3.35 7.28
CA ALA A 20 3.84 -4.06 6.26
C ALA A 20 4.02 -3.21 5.02
N SER A 21 2.98 -2.50 4.58
CA SER A 21 3.06 -1.58 3.44
C SER A 21 4.05 -0.45 3.72
N ALA A 22 3.98 0.16 4.90
CA ALA A 22 4.92 1.21 5.29
C ALA A 22 6.36 0.67 5.35
N SER A 23 6.55 -0.53 5.89
CA SER A 23 7.86 -1.17 5.96
C SER A 23 8.48 -1.36 4.57
N MET A 24 7.68 -1.81 3.59
CA MET A 24 8.14 -1.97 2.22
C MET A 24 8.62 -0.64 1.62
N VAL A 25 7.85 0.42 1.82
CA VAL A 25 8.19 1.74 1.28
C VAL A 25 9.43 2.32 1.97
N LEU A 26 9.50 2.20 3.29
CA LEU A 26 10.66 2.70 4.05
C LEU A 26 11.95 1.98 3.65
N GLU A 27 11.89 0.65 3.45
CA GLU A 27 13.03 -0.10 2.97
C GLU A 27 13.46 0.37 1.57
N TYR A 28 12.50 0.61 0.69
CA TYR A 28 12.76 1.14 -0.65
C TYR A 28 13.48 2.50 -0.58
N LEU A 29 13.12 3.33 0.40
CA LEU A 29 13.73 4.64 0.61
C LEU A 29 15.02 4.58 1.43
N HIS A 30 15.50 3.37 1.75
CA HIS A 30 16.71 3.13 2.56
C HIS A 30 16.61 3.72 3.97
N ILE A 31 15.42 3.67 4.55
CA ILE A 31 15.18 4.11 5.93
C ILE A 31 14.98 2.85 6.78
N ARG A 32 15.87 2.64 7.72
CA ARG A 32 15.78 1.49 8.62
C ARG A 32 14.89 1.80 9.80
N VAL A 33 13.95 0.90 10.07
CA VAL A 33 13.11 0.95 11.25
C VAL A 33 12.77 -0.48 11.65
N ASP A 34 12.86 -0.76 12.95
CA ASP A 34 12.45 -2.04 13.48
C ASP A 34 10.94 -2.19 13.34
N TYR A 35 10.48 -3.35 12.88
CA TYR A 35 9.06 -3.60 12.63
C TYR A 35 8.22 -3.38 13.91
N LYS A 36 8.71 -3.80 15.07
CA LYS A 36 8.01 -3.59 16.33
C LYS A 36 7.85 -2.11 16.65
N ARG A 37 8.87 -1.31 16.36
CA ARG A 37 8.79 0.13 16.52
C ARG A 37 7.76 0.73 15.57
N LEU A 38 7.72 0.22 14.33
CA LEU A 38 6.77 0.66 13.33
C LEU A 38 5.33 0.37 13.76
N ILE A 39 5.08 -0.83 14.29
CA ILE A 39 3.78 -1.21 14.85
C ILE A 39 3.35 -0.21 15.93
N ARG A 40 4.25 0.15 16.84
CA ARG A 40 3.95 1.13 17.90
C ARG A 40 3.72 2.53 17.35
N LEU A 41 4.57 2.94 16.40
CA LEU A 41 4.50 4.28 15.80
C LEU A 41 3.17 4.49 15.08
N LEU A 42 2.72 3.49 14.35
CA LEU A 42 1.45 3.53 13.61
C LEU A 42 0.24 3.22 14.48
N ARG A 43 0.44 2.83 15.73
CA ARG A 43 -0.62 2.47 16.69
C ARG A 43 -1.49 1.34 16.17
N VAL A 44 -0.86 0.28 15.70
CA VAL A 44 -1.57 -0.89 15.20
C VAL A 44 -2.31 -1.58 16.34
N GLY A 45 -3.63 -1.72 16.18
CA GLY A 45 -4.47 -2.39 17.15
C GLY A 45 -4.91 -3.77 16.65
N PRO A 46 -5.66 -4.54 17.47
CA PRO A 46 -6.07 -5.90 17.12
C PRO A 46 -7.02 -5.97 15.91
N ILE A 47 -7.70 -4.89 15.59
CA ILE A 47 -8.62 -4.83 14.45
C ILE A 47 -8.09 -3.95 13.30
N GLY A 48 -6.81 -3.57 13.37
CA GLY A 48 -6.17 -2.79 12.31
C GLY A 48 -5.70 -1.43 12.75
N THR A 49 -5.47 -0.56 11.79
CA THR A 49 -4.83 0.73 11.98
C THR A 49 -5.55 1.76 11.11
N ALA A 50 -5.80 2.94 11.66
CA ALA A 50 -6.33 4.05 10.88
C ALA A 50 -5.29 4.48 9.83
N PHE A 51 -5.73 4.61 8.57
CA PHE A 51 -4.84 4.98 7.46
C PHE A 51 -4.09 6.29 7.73
N GLY A 52 -4.78 7.27 8.35
CA GLY A 52 -4.19 8.55 8.71
C GLY A 52 -3.00 8.47 9.65
N ASN A 53 -2.83 7.34 10.35
CA ASN A 53 -1.68 7.16 11.24
C ASN A 53 -0.35 7.09 10.46
N LEU A 54 -0.38 6.93 9.14
CA LEU A 54 0.82 7.07 8.31
C LEU A 54 1.52 8.42 8.51
N ALA A 55 0.79 9.45 8.94
CA ALA A 55 1.38 10.76 9.25
C ALA A 55 2.47 10.66 10.32
N GLU A 56 2.38 9.66 11.21
CA GLU A 56 3.39 9.44 12.25
C GLU A 56 4.76 9.08 11.69
N LEU A 57 4.82 8.62 10.43
CA LEU A 57 6.09 8.31 9.77
C LEU A 57 6.96 9.55 9.59
N ARG A 58 6.38 10.76 9.70
CA ARG A 58 7.14 12.01 9.67
C ARG A 58 8.21 12.05 10.75
N ARG A 59 7.99 11.34 11.86
CA ARG A 59 8.95 11.23 12.95
C ARG A 59 10.24 10.51 12.55
N LEU A 60 10.20 9.79 11.43
CA LEU A 60 11.38 9.10 10.87
C LEU A 60 12.14 9.97 9.87
N GLY A 61 11.72 11.22 9.69
CA GLY A 61 12.40 12.15 8.79
C GLY A 61 11.92 12.08 7.34
N VAL A 62 10.80 11.42 7.08
CA VAL A 62 10.22 11.34 5.73
C VAL A 62 9.09 12.35 5.57
N THR A 63 8.91 12.81 4.34
CA THR A 63 7.75 13.60 3.98
C THR A 63 6.58 12.66 3.71
N VAL A 64 5.44 12.93 4.31
CA VAL A 64 4.24 12.10 4.14
C VAL A 64 3.12 12.98 3.59
N LEU A 65 2.58 12.57 2.44
CA LEU A 65 1.38 13.18 1.86
C LEU A 65 0.25 12.17 1.95
N ILE A 66 -0.84 12.55 2.60
CA ILE A 66 -2.04 11.73 2.72
C ILE A 66 -3.18 12.55 2.11
N GLU A 67 -3.66 12.10 0.96
CA GLU A 67 -4.69 12.83 0.23
C GLU A 67 -5.47 11.89 -0.67
N SER A 68 -6.66 12.30 -1.06
CA SER A 68 -7.40 11.63 -2.12
C SER A 68 -6.71 11.93 -3.44
N GLY A 69 -6.75 10.97 -4.36
CA GLY A 69 -6.08 11.13 -5.64
C GLY A 69 -6.77 10.35 -6.73
N THR A 70 -6.16 10.40 -7.91
CA THR A 70 -6.64 9.70 -9.11
C THR A 70 -5.55 8.76 -9.60
N SER A 71 -5.91 7.89 -10.55
CA SER A 71 -4.90 7.02 -11.18
C SER A 71 -3.83 7.85 -11.91
N ALA A 72 -4.18 9.05 -12.40
CA ALA A 72 -3.19 9.95 -12.99
C ALA A 72 -2.15 10.40 -11.96
N ASP A 73 -2.59 10.66 -10.72
CA ASP A 73 -1.67 11.01 -9.62
C ASP A 73 -0.74 9.84 -9.30
N VAL A 74 -1.28 8.63 -9.25
CA VAL A 74 -0.47 7.41 -9.02
C VAL A 74 0.60 7.28 -10.11
N ARG A 75 0.20 7.45 -11.38
CA ARG A 75 1.15 7.39 -12.50
C ARG A 75 2.28 8.41 -12.34
N ARG A 76 1.94 9.62 -11.92
CA ARG A 76 2.92 10.71 -11.74
C ARG A 76 3.93 10.35 -10.63
N PHE A 77 3.45 9.84 -9.50
CA PHE A 77 4.35 9.45 -8.40
C PHE A 77 5.26 8.29 -8.81
N LEU A 78 4.69 7.27 -9.45
CA LEU A 78 5.49 6.13 -9.90
C LEU A 78 6.53 6.55 -10.95
N ALA A 79 6.16 7.46 -11.85
CA ALA A 79 7.11 7.99 -12.85
C ALA A 79 8.26 8.75 -12.19
N SER A 80 8.03 9.30 -11.00
CA SER A 80 9.06 9.98 -10.19
C SER A 80 9.84 9.01 -9.31
N GLY A 81 9.58 7.70 -9.41
CA GLY A 81 10.27 6.69 -8.61
C GLY A 81 9.70 6.51 -7.21
N LEU A 82 8.47 6.93 -6.96
CA LEU A 82 7.85 6.85 -5.63
C LEU A 82 6.70 5.84 -5.62
N PRO A 83 6.79 4.78 -4.81
CA PRO A 83 5.67 3.87 -4.62
C PRO A 83 4.57 4.55 -3.82
N VAL A 84 3.33 4.08 -3.99
CA VAL A 84 2.15 4.70 -3.38
C VAL A 84 1.44 3.67 -2.51
N ILE A 85 1.20 4.01 -1.25
CA ILE A 85 0.37 3.18 -0.38
C ILE A 85 -1.08 3.60 -0.62
N VAL A 86 -1.92 2.62 -0.93
CA VAL A 86 -3.35 2.85 -1.18
C VAL A 86 -4.19 2.07 -0.19
N PHE A 87 -5.38 2.60 0.09
CA PHE A 87 -6.37 1.95 0.95
C PHE A 87 -7.52 1.49 0.06
N LEU A 88 -7.83 0.20 0.12
CA LEU A 88 -8.72 -0.45 -0.83
C LEU A 88 -9.84 -1.20 -0.15
N ASP A 89 -10.99 -1.26 -0.84
CA ASP A 89 -12.02 -2.24 -0.54
C ASP A 89 -11.76 -3.46 -1.42
N THR A 90 -11.34 -4.56 -0.82
CA THR A 90 -10.92 -5.75 -1.55
C THR A 90 -12.07 -6.49 -2.23
N ALA A 91 -13.32 -6.16 -1.90
CA ALA A 91 -14.49 -6.75 -2.55
C ALA A 91 -14.51 -6.49 -4.06
N GLU A 92 -13.80 -5.46 -4.53
CA GLU A 92 -13.72 -5.11 -5.95
C GLU A 92 -12.56 -5.81 -6.68
N LEU A 93 -11.76 -6.61 -5.98
CA LEU A 93 -10.53 -7.20 -6.52
C LEU A 93 -10.66 -8.70 -6.76
N ALA A 94 -10.45 -9.12 -8.02
CA ALA A 94 -10.53 -10.54 -8.39
C ALA A 94 -9.48 -11.39 -7.67
N TYR A 95 -8.26 -10.88 -7.46
CA TYR A 95 -7.24 -11.67 -6.78
C TYR A 95 -7.54 -11.87 -5.29
N TRP A 96 -8.46 -11.11 -4.73
CA TRP A 96 -9.03 -11.33 -3.40
C TRP A 96 -10.25 -12.22 -3.44
N LYS A 97 -10.62 -12.74 -4.62
CA LYS A 97 -11.85 -13.53 -4.84
C LYS A 97 -13.08 -12.75 -4.40
N TYR A 98 -13.00 -11.42 -4.49
CA TYR A 98 -14.06 -10.49 -4.11
C TYR A 98 -14.47 -10.57 -2.64
N GLU A 99 -13.61 -11.11 -1.79
CA GLU A 99 -13.84 -11.10 -0.35
C GLU A 99 -13.56 -9.71 0.21
N HIS A 100 -14.50 -9.20 1.01
CA HIS A 100 -14.41 -7.84 1.52
C HIS A 100 -13.48 -7.73 2.72
N THR A 101 -12.55 -6.79 2.65
CA THR A 101 -11.83 -6.25 3.80
C THR A 101 -11.34 -4.85 3.44
N ASP A 102 -11.19 -4.01 4.43
CA ASP A 102 -10.50 -2.73 4.29
C ASP A 102 -9.01 -3.02 4.40
N HIS A 103 -8.25 -2.64 3.39
CA HIS A 103 -6.90 -3.16 3.24
C HIS A 103 -5.95 -2.12 2.66
N ALA A 104 -4.70 -2.17 3.09
CA ALA A 104 -3.64 -1.33 2.54
C ALA A 104 -2.68 -2.19 1.71
N ALA A 105 -2.22 -1.64 0.60
CA ALA A 105 -1.24 -2.28 -0.27
C ALA A 105 -0.36 -1.23 -0.91
N VAL A 106 0.75 -1.65 -1.51
CA VAL A 106 1.71 -0.75 -2.17
C VAL A 106 1.61 -0.89 -3.67
N VAL A 107 1.26 0.19 -4.36
CA VAL A 107 1.30 0.23 -5.83
C VAL A 107 2.75 0.42 -6.25
N ILE A 108 3.25 -0.50 -7.07
CA ILE A 108 4.62 -0.45 -7.57
C ILE A 108 4.70 -0.27 -9.08
N GLY A 109 3.59 -0.45 -9.79
CA GLY A 109 3.55 -0.27 -11.24
C GLY A 109 2.14 -0.07 -11.74
N ILE A 110 2.00 0.64 -12.84
CA ILE A 110 0.72 0.90 -13.47
C ILE A 110 0.97 1.10 -14.96
N ASP A 111 0.13 0.49 -15.78
CA ASP A 111 0.15 0.72 -17.22
C ASP A 111 -1.27 1.05 -17.69
N GLU A 112 -1.54 0.99 -18.98
CA GLU A 112 -2.85 1.36 -19.52
C GLU A 112 -3.96 0.39 -19.16
N GLN A 113 -3.60 -0.84 -18.78
CA GLN A 113 -4.56 -1.93 -18.52
C GLN A 113 -4.56 -2.41 -17.09
N ASN A 114 -3.40 -2.43 -16.43
CA ASN A 114 -3.23 -3.10 -15.15
C ASN A 114 -2.49 -2.27 -14.13
N VAL A 115 -2.74 -2.61 -12.86
CA VAL A 115 -2.03 -2.08 -11.71
C VAL A 115 -1.31 -3.25 -11.04
N ARG A 116 -0.04 -3.04 -10.67
CA ARG A 116 0.75 -4.03 -9.95
C ARG A 116 0.95 -3.57 -8.53
N LEU A 117 0.64 -4.47 -7.60
CA LEU A 117 0.69 -4.15 -6.16
C LEU A 117 1.51 -5.20 -5.42
N ASN A 118 2.28 -4.73 -4.46
CA ASN A 118 2.79 -5.59 -3.41
C ASN A 118 1.73 -5.59 -2.31
N ASP A 119 0.96 -6.66 -2.25
CA ASP A 119 -0.13 -6.79 -1.28
C ASP A 119 0.35 -7.63 -0.11
N PRO A 120 0.42 -7.05 1.11
CA PRO A 120 1.01 -7.74 2.25
C PRO A 120 0.24 -8.95 2.74
N GLU A 121 -1.02 -9.14 2.31
CA GLU A 121 -1.78 -10.35 2.66
C GLU A 121 -1.21 -11.58 1.97
N PHE A 122 -0.63 -11.43 0.78
CA PHE A 122 -0.20 -12.55 -0.04
C PHE A 122 1.30 -12.72 0.01
N ARG A 123 1.74 -13.99 -0.09
CA ARG A 123 3.17 -14.31 -0.20
C ARG A 123 3.70 -13.98 -1.58
N GLU A 124 2.87 -14.19 -2.59
CA GLU A 124 3.24 -13.94 -3.98
C GLU A 124 3.12 -12.46 -4.33
N ALA A 125 4.11 -11.93 -5.05
CA ALA A 125 4.11 -10.55 -5.49
C ALA A 125 4.82 -10.43 -6.84
N PRO A 126 4.41 -9.46 -7.68
CA PRO A 126 3.27 -8.57 -7.43
C PRO A 126 1.93 -9.24 -7.70
N GLN A 127 0.89 -8.73 -7.08
CA GLN A 127 -0.48 -9.05 -7.48
C GLN A 127 -0.89 -8.06 -8.57
N VAL A 128 -1.77 -8.48 -9.47
CA VAL A 128 -2.18 -7.66 -10.61
C VAL A 128 -3.69 -7.54 -10.63
N CYS A 129 -4.18 -6.33 -10.83
CA CYS A 129 -5.59 -6.09 -11.07
C CYS A 129 -5.75 -5.12 -12.25
N SER A 130 -6.96 -5.09 -12.82
CA SER A 130 -7.25 -4.14 -13.90
C SER A 130 -7.36 -2.72 -13.35
N ILE A 131 -7.16 -1.73 -14.23
CA ILE A 131 -7.37 -0.32 -13.86
C ILE A 131 -8.80 -0.12 -13.33
N GLY A 132 -9.79 -0.73 -13.98
CA GLY A 132 -11.19 -0.60 -13.55
C GLY A 132 -11.44 -1.14 -12.15
N GLU A 133 -10.93 -2.34 -11.85
CA GLU A 133 -11.01 -2.90 -10.51
C GLU A 133 -10.33 -2.00 -9.48
N PHE A 134 -9.14 -1.54 -9.80
CA PHE A 134 -8.38 -0.67 -8.91
C PHE A 134 -9.13 0.63 -8.60
N GLU A 135 -9.65 1.28 -9.62
CA GLU A 135 -10.37 2.54 -9.43
C GLU A 135 -11.63 2.35 -8.58
N LEU A 136 -12.38 1.25 -8.79
CA LEU A 136 -13.55 0.96 -7.97
C LEU A 136 -13.17 0.67 -6.52
N ALA A 137 -12.15 -0.15 -6.29
CA ALA A 137 -11.68 -0.50 -4.96
C ALA A 137 -11.23 0.75 -4.20
N TRP A 138 -10.52 1.63 -4.87
CA TRP A 138 -9.98 2.84 -4.27
C TRP A 138 -11.07 3.88 -4.01
N LEU A 139 -12.01 4.07 -4.94
CA LEU A 139 -13.12 5.01 -4.78
C LEU A 139 -14.02 4.66 -3.59
N GLU A 140 -14.20 3.38 -3.31
CA GLU A 140 -14.99 2.94 -2.16
C GLU A 140 -14.36 3.39 -0.82
N LYS A 141 -13.08 3.75 -0.82
CA LYS A 141 -12.36 4.18 0.39
C LYS A 141 -12.11 5.69 0.43
N ASP A 142 -12.28 6.37 -0.67
CA ASP A 142 -12.13 7.82 -0.71
C ASP A 142 -13.35 8.54 -0.06
#